data_5a45d80c630c7724197b7c527635a97a
#
_entry.id   5a45d80c630c7724197b7c527635a97a
#
_cell.length_a   1.000
_cell.length_b   1.000
_cell.length_c   1.000
_cell.angle_alpha   90.00
_cell.angle_beta   90.00
_cell.angle_gamma   90.00
#
_symmetry.space_group_name_H-M   'P 1'
#
loop_
_entity.id
_entity.type
_entity.pdbx_description
1 polymer ?
#
loop_
_entity_poly.entity_id
_entity_poly.type
_entity_poly.pdbx_seq_one_letter_code
_entity_poly.pdbx_strand_id
1 'polypeptide(L)'
;MTIGNGAGVTSRLRPTSLLPFMVWAGLLFLHLTSPSQVSSALLVGLSAMLLVAYAWARSLRDRVTGQRRVFGTWVVAGDQLREQFTLVNDGWLPVLWAQVRDHSEVPGYRADRVETVDSHGERVWTRTGTCQRRGVFRLGPWELHMADPLGFFEVIQHYPETTTIMVYPRAAHLPEIELPRGRAPGREASSERSAMETVRVGGVRPYVSGDSLRRVHWRATAHHDRLMVREFDREPSGDVWLVVDLDAEVQAGQEAEATQEYAVILAASLAARFAREGERRAVGLCLSGQRPVLLSPARGQAQLWRILEALATAEPASGIPLSILLEQIGPSLGNGRTIVLITPSQDPAWVAPLLPLMARGNAPTAMLLDATTFTPPRGEQGALVGLRGLLAQQRIPSYVIAQGFPFQPLDRIRRQRRVFKTLPGTGRVIQMEVEEEV
;
A
#
# COMPACT_ATOMS: atom_id res chain seq x y z
N MET A 1 -0.70 -7.47 17.75
CA MET A 1 -2.01 -8.04 18.15
C MET A 1 -1.80 -9.54 18.29
N THR A 2 -1.80 -10.03 19.54
CA THR A 2 -1.64 -11.46 19.83
C THR A 2 -3.02 -12.07 19.62
N ILE A 3 -3.20 -12.81 18.53
CA ILE A 3 -4.45 -13.54 18.28
C ILE A 3 -4.33 -14.82 19.09
N GLY A 4 -5.17 -14.93 20.14
CA GLY A 4 -5.18 -16.04 21.06
C GLY A 4 -5.61 -17.34 20.39
N ASN A 5 -5.05 -18.41 20.89
CA ASN A 5 -5.41 -19.78 20.61
C ASN A 5 -6.92 -20.02 20.74
N GLY A 6 -7.59 -20.53 19.69
CA GLY A 6 -8.76 -21.32 19.93
C GLY A 6 -9.97 -21.25 19.03
N ALA A 7 -10.16 -20.27 18.17
CA ALA A 7 -11.38 -20.21 17.35
C ALA A 7 -11.09 -20.65 15.92
N GLY A 8 -11.36 -21.93 15.60
CA GLY A 8 -11.48 -22.41 14.23
C GLY A 8 -10.35 -23.31 13.72
N VAL A 9 -9.32 -23.63 14.50
CA VAL A 9 -8.28 -24.56 14.06
C VAL A 9 -8.87 -25.97 13.92
N THR A 10 -8.80 -26.54 12.71
CA THR A 10 -9.22 -27.91 12.47
C THR A 10 -8.02 -28.81 12.29
N SER A 11 -8.01 -29.94 13.00
CA SER A 11 -6.92 -30.91 12.95
C SER A 11 -7.45 -32.24 12.39
N ARG A 12 -6.80 -32.76 11.36
CA ARG A 12 -7.11 -34.03 10.74
C ARG A 12 -5.91 -34.97 10.80
N LEU A 13 -6.16 -36.20 11.24
CA LEU A 13 -5.18 -37.29 11.19
C LEU A 13 -5.66 -38.26 10.12
N ARG A 14 -4.80 -38.57 9.15
CA ARG A 14 -5.13 -39.50 8.07
C ARG A 14 -3.95 -40.45 7.80
N PRO A 15 -4.22 -41.66 7.31
CA PRO A 15 -3.15 -42.50 6.80
C PRO A 15 -2.57 -41.86 5.53
N THR A 16 -1.26 -41.88 5.38
CA THR A 16 -0.55 -41.40 4.20
C THR A 16 -0.80 -42.30 3.00
N SER A 17 -0.85 -43.63 3.24
CA SER A 17 -1.10 -44.65 2.24
C SER A 17 -1.91 -45.80 2.85
N LEU A 18 -2.68 -46.48 2.07
CA LEU A 18 -3.38 -47.70 2.46
C LEU A 18 -2.50 -48.96 2.38
N LEU A 19 -1.32 -48.87 1.75
CA LEU A 19 -0.42 -49.97 1.51
C LEU A 19 0.00 -50.70 2.80
N PRO A 20 0.44 -50.07 3.90
CA PRO A 20 0.78 -50.72 5.14
C PRO A 20 -0.38 -51.54 5.73
N PHE A 21 -1.59 -51.02 5.62
CA PHE A 21 -2.80 -51.71 6.09
C PHE A 21 -3.17 -52.90 5.21
N MET A 22 -2.96 -52.82 3.90
CA MET A 22 -3.16 -53.94 2.97
C MET A 22 -2.13 -55.06 3.23
N VAL A 23 -0.87 -54.68 3.47
CA VAL A 23 0.19 -55.64 3.85
C VAL A 23 -0.16 -56.31 5.18
N TRP A 24 -0.64 -55.54 6.16
CA TRP A 24 -1.08 -56.10 7.45
C TRP A 24 -2.26 -57.05 7.28
N ALA A 25 -3.27 -56.71 6.49
CA ALA A 25 -4.40 -57.58 6.21
C ALA A 25 -4.00 -58.85 5.47
N GLY A 26 -3.07 -58.75 4.50
CA GLY A 26 -2.50 -59.91 3.79
C GLY A 26 -1.74 -60.86 4.72
N LEU A 27 -0.93 -60.30 5.64
CA LEU A 27 -0.19 -61.08 6.65
C LEU A 27 -1.17 -61.77 7.64
N LEU A 28 -2.23 -61.08 8.02
CA LEU A 28 -3.27 -61.66 8.87
C LEU A 28 -3.99 -62.82 8.16
N PHE A 29 -4.35 -62.65 6.88
CA PHE A 29 -4.97 -63.70 6.07
C PHE A 29 -4.03 -64.91 5.93
N LEU A 30 -2.76 -64.67 5.62
CA LEU A 30 -1.73 -65.72 5.54
C LEU A 30 -1.55 -66.45 6.86
N HIS A 31 -1.55 -65.76 7.99
CA HIS A 31 -1.42 -66.36 9.32
C HIS A 31 -2.63 -67.22 9.67
N LEU A 32 -3.86 -66.82 9.28
CA LEU A 32 -5.08 -67.59 9.51
C LEU A 32 -5.16 -68.85 8.65
N THR A 33 -4.61 -68.83 7.42
CA THR A 33 -4.64 -69.97 6.50
C THR A 33 -3.47 -70.90 6.68
N SER A 34 -2.28 -70.38 7.05
CA SER A 34 -1.03 -71.15 7.22
C SER A 34 -0.27 -70.60 8.41
N PRO A 35 -0.64 -70.98 9.63
CA PRO A 35 0.03 -70.50 10.85
C PRO A 35 1.52 -70.90 10.86
N SER A 36 2.39 -69.90 11.02
CA SER A 36 3.82 -70.11 11.15
C SER A 36 4.42 -69.11 12.15
N GLN A 37 5.56 -69.46 12.76
CA GLN A 37 6.26 -68.53 13.67
C GLN A 37 6.68 -67.24 12.95
N VAL A 38 7.04 -67.32 11.67
CA VAL A 38 7.47 -66.18 10.86
C VAL A 38 6.25 -65.24 10.58
N SER A 39 5.09 -65.80 10.17
CA SER A 39 3.91 -64.99 9.94
C SER A 39 3.42 -64.30 11.21
N SER A 40 3.48 -64.97 12.37
CA SER A 40 3.17 -64.38 13.67
C SER A 40 4.11 -63.21 14.03
N ALA A 41 5.41 -63.41 13.88
CA ALA A 41 6.43 -62.41 14.21
C ALA A 41 6.26 -61.14 13.30
N LEU A 42 6.03 -61.32 12.00
CA LEU A 42 5.80 -60.20 11.06
C LEU A 42 4.50 -59.48 11.38
N LEU A 43 3.42 -60.19 11.68
CA LEU A 43 2.13 -59.57 12.03
C LEU A 43 2.25 -58.78 13.33
N VAL A 44 2.88 -59.33 14.38
CA VAL A 44 3.10 -58.58 15.64
C VAL A 44 3.99 -57.39 15.42
N GLY A 45 5.10 -57.53 14.68
CA GLY A 45 6.02 -56.44 14.38
C GLY A 45 5.35 -55.30 13.64
N LEU A 46 4.60 -55.59 12.56
CA LEU A 46 3.90 -54.58 11.80
C LEU A 46 2.76 -53.92 12.62
N SER A 47 2.03 -54.73 13.43
CA SER A 47 1.00 -54.16 14.35
C SER A 47 1.62 -53.19 15.36
N ALA A 48 2.75 -53.53 15.97
CA ALA A 48 3.47 -52.67 16.91
C ALA A 48 3.94 -51.37 16.23
N MET A 49 4.49 -51.47 15.00
CA MET A 49 4.90 -50.31 14.22
C MET A 49 3.72 -49.39 13.91
N LEU A 50 2.56 -49.91 13.48
CA LEU A 50 1.36 -49.12 13.20
C LEU A 50 0.81 -48.45 14.46
N LEU A 51 0.81 -49.17 15.60
CA LEU A 51 0.38 -48.60 16.89
C LEU A 51 1.28 -47.44 17.35
N VAL A 52 2.61 -47.64 17.27
CA VAL A 52 3.57 -46.58 17.62
C VAL A 52 3.43 -45.39 16.71
N ALA A 53 3.33 -45.61 15.41
CA ALA A 53 3.11 -44.51 14.44
C ALA A 53 1.81 -43.75 14.69
N TYR A 54 0.73 -44.49 14.98
CA TYR A 54 -0.56 -43.86 15.33
C TYR A 54 -0.49 -43.06 16.63
N ALA A 55 0.13 -43.61 17.68
CA ALA A 55 0.33 -42.93 18.95
C ALA A 55 1.15 -41.66 18.78
N TRP A 56 2.22 -41.74 17.95
CA TRP A 56 3.04 -40.57 17.60
C TRP A 56 2.24 -39.50 16.90
N ALA A 57 1.56 -39.82 15.80
CA ALA A 57 0.73 -38.88 15.03
C ALA A 57 -0.38 -38.29 15.88
N ARG A 58 -1.00 -39.09 16.78
CA ARG A 58 -1.98 -38.60 17.74
C ARG A 58 -1.37 -37.58 18.72
N SER A 59 -0.17 -37.82 19.22
CA SER A 59 0.55 -36.86 20.07
C SER A 59 0.84 -35.55 19.32
N LEU A 60 1.29 -35.63 18.06
CA LEU A 60 1.51 -34.45 17.23
C LEU A 60 0.20 -33.64 17.05
N ARG A 61 -0.90 -34.32 16.77
CA ARG A 61 -2.21 -33.68 16.59
C ARG A 61 -2.68 -32.92 17.84
N ASP A 62 -2.49 -33.52 19.01
CA ASP A 62 -3.11 -33.06 20.26
C ASP A 62 -2.17 -32.12 21.04
N ARG A 63 -0.84 -32.11 20.78
CA ARG A 63 0.18 -31.42 21.56
C ARG A 63 0.99 -30.37 20.81
N VAL A 64 0.88 -30.34 19.49
CA VAL A 64 1.60 -29.33 18.69
C VAL A 64 0.63 -28.22 18.30
N THR A 65 1.07 -26.97 18.53
CA THR A 65 0.31 -25.77 18.16
C THR A 65 1.18 -24.81 17.38
N GLY A 66 0.58 -24.14 16.41
CA GLY A 66 1.22 -23.12 15.61
C GLY A 66 0.61 -21.74 15.85
N GLN A 67 1.42 -20.70 15.79
CA GLN A 67 0.98 -19.31 15.85
C GLN A 67 1.67 -18.51 14.75
N ARG A 68 0.91 -17.59 14.12
CA ARG A 68 1.42 -16.64 13.14
C ARG A 68 1.21 -15.23 13.66
N ARG A 69 2.24 -14.42 13.64
CA ARG A 69 2.19 -13.01 14.02
C ARG A 69 2.70 -12.15 12.88
N VAL A 70 1.85 -11.27 12.37
CA VAL A 70 2.19 -10.30 11.33
C VAL A 70 2.60 -8.98 11.99
N PHE A 71 3.74 -8.41 11.57
CA PHE A 71 4.21 -7.13 12.06
C PHE A 71 3.74 -6.01 11.11
N GLY A 72 2.65 -5.36 11.49
CA GLY A 72 2.02 -4.30 10.72
C GLY A 72 0.90 -4.80 9.80
N THR A 73 -0.03 -3.90 9.50
CA THR A 73 -1.16 -4.14 8.58
C THR A 73 -1.01 -3.41 7.25
N TRP A 74 0.14 -2.78 7.05
CA TRP A 74 0.45 -2.02 5.85
C TRP A 74 1.95 -2.03 5.56
N VAL A 75 2.30 -1.92 4.28
CA VAL A 75 3.67 -1.90 3.75
C VAL A 75 3.68 -0.98 2.54
N VAL A 76 4.82 -0.39 2.19
CA VAL A 76 5.00 0.33 0.92
C VAL A 76 5.57 -0.63 -0.13
N ALA A 77 5.16 -0.50 -1.38
CA ALA A 77 5.69 -1.33 -2.47
C ALA A 77 7.21 -1.14 -2.60
N GLY A 78 7.94 -2.24 -2.55
CA GLY A 78 9.40 -2.28 -2.48
C GLY A 78 9.94 -2.58 -1.08
N ASP A 79 9.16 -2.40 -0.02
CA ASP A 79 9.56 -2.68 1.36
C ASP A 79 9.28 -4.14 1.76
N GLN A 80 9.86 -4.54 2.91
CA GLN A 80 9.75 -5.88 3.42
C GLN A 80 8.56 -6.05 4.36
N LEU A 81 7.70 -7.01 4.02
CA LEU A 81 6.74 -7.58 4.96
C LEU A 81 7.50 -8.50 5.92
N ARG A 82 7.20 -8.40 7.21
CA ARG A 82 7.81 -9.23 8.25
C ARG A 82 6.73 -9.98 9.03
N GLU A 83 6.95 -11.28 9.20
CA GLU A 83 6.09 -12.16 9.98
C GLU A 83 6.92 -13.06 10.88
N GLN A 84 6.32 -13.52 11.96
CA GLN A 84 6.90 -14.47 12.89
C GLN A 84 5.98 -15.68 13.01
N PHE A 85 6.55 -16.85 12.87
CA PHE A 85 5.88 -18.11 13.16
C PHE A 85 6.47 -18.68 14.43
N THR A 86 5.61 -19.26 15.25
CA THR A 86 5.96 -19.96 16.48
C THR A 86 5.28 -21.32 16.45
N LEU A 87 6.06 -22.39 16.57
CA LEU A 87 5.59 -23.76 16.79
C LEU A 87 5.93 -24.18 18.20
N VAL A 88 4.94 -24.63 18.95
CA VAL A 88 5.10 -25.13 20.32
C VAL A 88 4.71 -26.58 20.35
N ASN A 89 5.58 -27.43 20.91
CA ASN A 89 5.34 -28.83 21.15
C ASN A 89 5.29 -29.11 22.65
N ASP A 90 4.09 -29.25 23.21
CA ASP A 90 3.87 -29.60 24.61
C ASP A 90 3.91 -31.13 24.85
N GLY A 91 4.23 -31.89 23.80
CA GLY A 91 4.31 -33.34 23.85
C GLY A 91 5.73 -33.83 24.21
N TRP A 92 5.80 -35.06 24.69
CA TRP A 92 7.07 -35.73 24.99
C TRP A 92 7.75 -36.37 23.76
N LEU A 93 7.04 -36.47 22.63
CA LEU A 93 7.59 -36.94 21.36
C LEU A 93 8.01 -35.73 20.50
N PRO A 94 9.21 -35.75 19.90
CA PRO A 94 9.66 -34.65 19.05
C PRO A 94 8.87 -34.60 17.72
N VAL A 95 8.78 -33.40 17.16
CA VAL A 95 8.29 -33.17 15.81
C VAL A 95 9.49 -33.26 14.86
N LEU A 96 9.65 -34.37 14.18
CA LEU A 96 10.81 -34.60 13.29
C LEU A 96 10.66 -33.85 11.97
N TRP A 97 9.45 -33.55 11.58
CA TRP A 97 9.12 -32.84 10.34
C TRP A 97 7.80 -32.11 10.49
N ALA A 98 7.84 -30.80 10.35
CA ALA A 98 6.68 -29.91 10.35
C ALA A 98 6.80 -28.95 9.16
N GLN A 99 5.94 -29.11 8.17
CA GLN A 99 5.89 -28.22 7.00
C GLN A 99 4.77 -27.22 7.17
N VAL A 100 5.13 -25.95 7.21
CA VAL A 100 4.18 -24.83 7.05
C VAL A 100 3.91 -24.65 5.57
N ARG A 101 2.63 -24.64 5.19
CA ARG A 101 2.14 -24.27 3.85
C ARG A 101 1.31 -23.02 3.95
N ASP A 102 1.72 -21.99 3.24
CA ASP A 102 1.10 -20.66 3.26
C ASP A 102 0.26 -20.45 2.00
N HIS A 103 -0.99 -20.04 2.19
CA HIS A 103 -1.93 -19.72 1.11
C HIS A 103 -2.15 -18.20 0.98
N SER A 104 -1.13 -17.40 1.32
CA SER A 104 -1.16 -15.94 1.20
C SER A 104 -1.23 -15.51 -0.27
N GLU A 105 -1.99 -14.43 -0.51
CA GLU A 105 -2.23 -13.88 -1.85
C GLU A 105 -1.18 -12.83 -2.27
N VAL A 106 -0.21 -12.51 -1.42
CA VAL A 106 0.81 -11.48 -1.69
C VAL A 106 1.74 -11.92 -2.82
N PRO A 107 1.80 -11.19 -3.94
CA PRO A 107 2.64 -11.56 -5.08
C PRO A 107 4.13 -11.63 -4.70
N GLY A 108 4.77 -12.72 -5.07
CA GLY A 108 6.20 -12.93 -4.79
C GLY A 108 6.55 -13.30 -3.34
N TYR A 109 5.54 -13.46 -2.47
CA TYR A 109 5.73 -13.86 -1.08
C TYR A 109 5.15 -15.25 -0.78
N ARG A 110 5.95 -16.10 -0.10
CA ARG A 110 5.51 -17.37 0.49
C ARG A 110 6.24 -17.61 1.79
N ALA A 111 5.52 -18.05 2.80
CA ALA A 111 6.08 -18.39 4.09
C ALA A 111 6.36 -19.90 4.25
N ASP A 112 6.25 -20.68 3.18
CA ASP A 112 6.49 -22.13 3.19
C ASP A 112 7.84 -22.45 3.80
N ARG A 113 7.84 -23.37 4.78
CA ARG A 113 9.06 -23.81 5.48
C ARG A 113 8.86 -25.14 6.17
N VAL A 114 9.95 -25.89 6.28
CA VAL A 114 10.02 -27.13 7.07
C VAL A 114 10.89 -26.87 8.29
N GLU A 115 10.39 -27.25 9.46
CA GLU A 115 11.07 -27.12 10.75
C GLU A 115 10.94 -28.39 11.57
N THR A 116 11.79 -28.52 12.57
CA THR A 116 11.77 -29.57 13.60
C THR A 116 11.55 -28.92 14.96
N VAL A 117 10.84 -29.59 15.85
CA VAL A 117 10.63 -29.09 17.23
C VAL A 117 10.90 -30.25 18.21
N ASP A 118 11.74 -29.99 19.18
CA ASP A 118 12.05 -30.97 20.20
C ASP A 118 10.84 -31.27 21.13
N SER A 119 10.90 -32.32 21.91
CA SER A 119 9.94 -32.61 22.96
C SER A 119 9.94 -31.48 24.00
N HIS A 120 8.72 -31.01 24.37
CA HIS A 120 8.54 -29.84 25.25
C HIS A 120 9.33 -28.61 24.80
N GLY A 121 9.45 -28.44 23.47
CA GLY A 121 10.22 -27.37 22.86
C GLY A 121 9.36 -26.36 22.11
N GLU A 122 10.00 -25.23 21.83
CA GLU A 122 9.45 -24.16 21.01
C GLU A 122 10.41 -23.82 19.87
N ARG A 123 9.86 -23.56 18.69
CA ARG A 123 10.60 -23.09 17.53
C ARG A 123 10.00 -21.79 17.03
N VAL A 124 10.82 -20.75 17.05
CA VAL A 124 10.43 -19.40 16.57
C VAL A 124 11.30 -19.01 15.40
N TRP A 125 10.70 -18.53 14.32
CA TRP A 125 11.45 -17.95 13.20
C TRP A 125 10.70 -16.78 12.58
N THR A 126 11.47 -15.91 11.97
CA THR A 126 10.94 -14.76 11.22
C THR A 126 11.02 -15.01 9.73
N ARG A 127 9.99 -14.63 9.02
CA ARG A 127 9.95 -14.63 7.56
C ARG A 127 9.85 -13.18 7.09
N THR A 128 10.64 -12.84 6.08
CA THR A 128 10.59 -11.55 5.41
C THR A 128 10.37 -11.75 3.92
N GLY A 129 9.62 -10.89 3.29
CA GLY A 129 9.43 -10.91 1.85
C GLY A 129 9.14 -9.51 1.33
N THR A 130 9.63 -9.19 0.14
CA THR A 130 9.43 -7.88 -0.47
C THR A 130 8.07 -7.83 -1.17
N CYS A 131 7.24 -6.86 -0.82
CA CYS A 131 5.96 -6.61 -1.47
C CYS A 131 6.21 -5.80 -2.76
N GLN A 132 6.19 -6.46 -3.91
CA GLN A 132 6.52 -5.81 -5.18
C GLN A 132 5.36 -5.02 -5.80
N ARG A 133 4.13 -5.39 -5.50
CA ARG A 133 2.93 -4.82 -6.11
C ARG A 133 2.04 -4.16 -5.06
N ARG A 134 1.55 -2.96 -5.35
CA ARG A 134 0.55 -2.28 -4.52
C ARG A 134 -0.81 -3.00 -4.59
N GLY A 135 -1.59 -2.85 -3.56
CA GLY A 135 -2.93 -3.44 -3.50
C GLY A 135 -3.36 -3.82 -2.10
N VAL A 136 -4.48 -4.52 -2.04
CA VAL A 136 -4.99 -5.13 -0.81
C VAL A 136 -4.87 -6.64 -0.96
N PHE A 137 -4.13 -7.26 -0.07
CA PHE A 137 -3.84 -8.68 -0.12
C PHE A 137 -4.21 -9.36 1.21
N ARG A 138 -4.49 -10.66 1.14
CA ARG A 138 -4.70 -11.48 2.33
C ARG A 138 -3.48 -12.33 2.62
N LEU A 139 -3.05 -12.32 3.86
CA LEU A 139 -2.09 -13.26 4.43
C LEU A 139 -2.85 -14.39 5.09
N GLY A 140 -2.50 -15.63 4.78
CA GLY A 140 -3.25 -16.82 5.17
C GLY A 140 -4.45 -17.10 4.26
N PRO A 141 -5.19 -18.18 4.53
CA PRO A 141 -4.96 -19.17 5.60
C PRO A 141 -3.64 -19.93 5.45
N TRP A 142 -3.26 -20.70 6.44
CA TRP A 142 -2.08 -21.52 6.37
C TRP A 142 -2.30 -22.90 7.02
N GLU A 143 -1.49 -23.85 6.66
CA GLU A 143 -1.58 -25.23 7.14
C GLU A 143 -0.25 -25.69 7.72
N LEU A 144 -0.33 -26.53 8.75
CA LEU A 144 0.80 -27.21 9.35
C LEU A 144 0.65 -28.71 9.07
N HIS A 145 1.57 -29.23 8.26
CA HIS A 145 1.65 -30.65 7.91
C HIS A 145 2.74 -31.30 8.72
N MET A 146 2.42 -32.39 9.42
CA MET A 146 3.35 -33.17 10.24
C MET A 146 3.13 -34.65 9.96
N ALA A 147 4.16 -35.47 10.17
CA ALA A 147 4.07 -36.93 10.01
C ALA A 147 4.75 -37.65 11.14
N ASP A 148 4.37 -38.89 11.36
CA ASP A 148 5.11 -39.81 12.21
C ASP A 148 6.45 -40.19 11.55
N PRO A 149 7.47 -40.71 12.32
CA PRO A 149 8.78 -41.06 11.78
C PRO A 149 8.76 -42.10 10.66
N LEU A 150 7.75 -42.93 10.60
CA LEU A 150 7.61 -43.99 9.61
C LEU A 150 6.80 -43.53 8.37
N GLY A 151 6.17 -42.38 8.46
CA GLY A 151 5.37 -41.81 7.38
C GLY A 151 4.06 -42.55 7.11
N PHE A 152 3.53 -43.32 8.07
CA PHE A 152 2.28 -44.05 7.94
C PHE A 152 1.05 -43.13 8.13
N PHE A 153 1.20 -42.11 8.97
CA PHE A 153 0.15 -41.17 9.28
C PHE A 153 0.62 -39.71 9.08
N GLU A 154 -0.26 -38.91 8.53
CA GLU A 154 -0.08 -37.47 8.39
C GLU A 154 -1.08 -36.74 9.27
N VAL A 155 -0.63 -35.68 9.92
CA VAL A 155 -1.45 -34.74 10.67
C VAL A 155 -1.45 -33.41 9.94
N ILE A 156 -2.63 -32.92 9.62
CA ILE A 156 -2.81 -31.62 8.98
C ILE A 156 -3.61 -30.75 9.94
N GLN A 157 -3.04 -29.65 10.36
CA GLN A 157 -3.72 -28.60 11.12
C GLN A 157 -3.97 -27.42 10.19
N HIS A 158 -5.23 -27.02 10.05
CA HIS A 158 -5.64 -25.89 9.24
C HIS A 158 -5.94 -24.68 10.12
N TYR A 159 -5.27 -23.59 9.86
CA TYR A 159 -5.42 -22.29 10.52
C TYR A 159 -6.14 -21.33 9.56
N PRO A 160 -7.46 -21.13 9.75
CA PRO A 160 -8.28 -20.34 8.82
C PRO A 160 -8.10 -18.83 8.95
N GLU A 161 -7.36 -18.39 9.94
CA GLU A 161 -7.16 -16.98 10.23
C GLU A 161 -6.44 -16.28 9.08
N THR A 162 -7.01 -15.17 8.65
CA THR A 162 -6.44 -14.32 7.61
C THR A 162 -6.23 -12.90 8.13
N THR A 163 -5.16 -12.27 7.69
CA THR A 163 -4.87 -10.87 7.97
C THR A 163 -4.83 -10.09 6.67
N THR A 164 -5.64 -9.04 6.57
CA THR A 164 -5.60 -8.15 5.41
C THR A 164 -4.45 -7.16 5.58
N ILE A 165 -3.59 -7.07 4.57
CA ILE A 165 -2.54 -6.08 4.48
C ILE A 165 -2.79 -5.15 3.30
N MET A 166 -2.46 -3.89 3.48
CA MET A 166 -2.47 -2.89 2.42
C MET A 166 -1.04 -2.58 2.00
N VAL A 167 -0.77 -2.76 0.70
CA VAL A 167 0.50 -2.37 0.10
C VAL A 167 0.30 -1.04 -0.62
N TYR A 168 0.84 0.03 -0.04
CA TYR A 168 0.78 1.37 -0.59
C TYR A 168 1.75 1.55 -1.77
N PRO A 169 1.44 2.42 -2.73
CA PRO A 169 2.38 2.75 -3.78
C PRO A 169 3.61 3.47 -3.20
N ARG A 170 4.77 3.21 -3.80
CA ARG A 170 5.98 3.97 -3.47
C ARG A 170 5.84 5.41 -3.94
N ALA A 171 6.41 6.34 -3.19
CA ALA A 171 6.64 7.72 -3.63
C ALA A 171 8.13 7.91 -3.92
N ALA A 172 8.45 8.78 -4.87
CA ALA A 172 9.80 9.06 -5.30
C ALA A 172 10.11 10.55 -5.25
N HIS A 173 11.39 10.89 -5.16
CA HIS A 173 11.84 12.24 -5.46
C HIS A 173 11.68 12.48 -6.96
N LEU A 174 10.87 13.47 -7.30
CA LEU A 174 10.76 13.92 -8.68
C LEU A 174 11.81 15.01 -8.92
N PRO A 175 12.42 15.07 -10.12
CA PRO A 175 13.24 16.21 -10.50
C PRO A 175 12.41 17.49 -10.38
N GLU A 176 13.08 18.64 -10.39
CA GLU A 176 12.39 19.94 -10.27
C GLU A 176 11.37 20.10 -11.40
N ILE A 177 10.11 19.79 -11.04
CA ILE A 177 8.95 20.02 -11.88
C ILE A 177 8.34 21.32 -11.40
N GLU A 178 8.47 22.36 -12.20
CA GLU A 178 7.83 23.64 -11.93
C GLU A 178 6.35 23.54 -12.27
N LEU A 179 5.51 23.65 -11.25
CA LEU A 179 4.05 23.67 -11.44
C LEU A 179 3.56 25.12 -11.39
N PRO A 180 2.99 25.63 -12.49
CA PRO A 180 2.42 26.95 -12.51
C PRO A 180 1.30 27.08 -11.48
N ARG A 181 1.18 28.24 -10.87
CA ARG A 181 0.10 28.52 -9.91
C ARG A 181 -1.12 29.06 -10.62
N GLY A 182 -2.29 28.53 -10.31
CA GLY A 182 -3.55 29.09 -10.78
C GLY A 182 -3.78 30.52 -10.24
N ARG A 183 -4.45 31.33 -11.04
CA ARG A 183 -4.80 32.72 -10.69
C ARG A 183 -6.31 32.88 -10.68
N ALA A 184 -6.86 33.53 -9.68
CA ALA A 184 -8.30 33.86 -9.69
C ALA A 184 -8.60 34.83 -10.83
N PRO A 185 -9.62 34.55 -11.68
CA PRO A 185 -10.01 35.48 -12.76
C PRO A 185 -10.45 36.83 -12.19
N GLY A 186 -10.10 37.93 -12.85
CA GLY A 186 -10.50 39.30 -12.49
C GLY A 186 -9.57 40.06 -11.55
N ARG A 187 -8.39 39.52 -11.25
CA ARG A 187 -7.41 40.13 -10.32
C ARG A 187 -6.12 40.66 -10.96
N GLU A 188 -6.18 41.09 -12.21
CA GLU A 188 -4.98 41.67 -12.84
C GLU A 188 -4.57 43.02 -12.31
N ALA A 189 -5.49 43.81 -11.67
CA ALA A 189 -5.21 45.16 -11.18
C ALA A 189 -5.18 45.32 -9.66
N SER A 190 -5.55 44.32 -8.86
CA SER A 190 -5.58 44.44 -7.40
C SER A 190 -4.75 43.36 -6.68
N SER A 191 -3.88 42.72 -7.41
CA SER A 191 -3.06 41.57 -6.96
C SER A 191 -2.13 41.86 -5.75
N GLU A 192 -1.95 43.13 -5.39
CA GLU A 192 -1.22 43.52 -4.19
C GLU A 192 -2.10 43.66 -2.92
N ARG A 193 -3.44 43.68 -3.03
CA ARG A 193 -4.30 44.09 -1.91
C ARG A 193 -5.29 43.04 -1.38
N SER A 194 -5.40 41.90 -1.96
CA SER A 194 -6.40 40.91 -1.53
C SER A 194 -5.93 39.48 -1.64
N ALA A 195 -4.81 39.14 -1.01
CA ALA A 195 -4.61 37.82 -0.46
C ALA A 195 -5.63 37.67 0.67
N MET A 196 -6.45 36.63 0.64
CA MET A 196 -7.34 36.26 1.73
C MET A 196 -6.51 36.23 3.01
N GLU A 197 -6.81 37.13 3.95
CA GLU A 197 -6.15 37.26 5.24
C GLU A 197 -6.37 35.96 6.01
N THR A 198 -5.45 35.02 5.89
CA THR A 198 -5.32 33.94 6.86
C THR A 198 -4.82 34.54 8.16
N VAL A 199 -5.47 34.19 9.25
CA VAL A 199 -5.36 34.78 10.61
C VAL A 199 -3.97 34.58 11.25
N ARG A 200 -2.96 34.10 10.52
CA ARG A 200 -1.57 33.98 11.02
C ARG A 200 -0.76 35.21 10.66
N VAL A 201 -0.45 35.98 11.65
CA VAL A 201 0.55 37.05 11.59
C VAL A 201 1.92 36.39 11.44
N GLY A 202 2.52 36.44 10.26
CA GLY A 202 3.84 35.88 9.95
C GLY A 202 4.99 36.75 10.51
N GLY A 203 4.72 38.04 10.72
CA GLY A 203 5.73 39.00 11.23
C GLY A 203 5.17 40.38 11.45
N VAL A 204 6.04 41.30 11.91
CA VAL A 204 5.77 42.72 12.03
C VAL A 204 6.91 43.46 11.35
N ARG A 205 6.57 44.40 10.43
CA ARG A 205 7.51 45.28 9.77
C ARG A 205 7.20 46.75 10.02
N PRO A 206 8.17 47.67 9.84
CA PRO A 206 7.89 49.11 9.87
C PRO A 206 6.85 49.52 8.83
N TYR A 207 5.99 50.47 9.22
CA TYR A 207 5.02 51.08 8.33
C TYR A 207 5.72 51.79 7.17
N VAL A 208 5.19 51.61 5.97
CA VAL A 208 5.57 52.32 4.77
C VAL A 208 4.37 53.12 4.27
N SER A 209 4.59 54.34 3.77
CA SER A 209 3.50 55.17 3.21
C SER A 209 2.69 54.41 2.16
N GLY A 210 1.37 54.27 2.41
CA GLY A 210 0.44 53.47 1.61
C GLY A 210 -0.07 52.19 2.30
N ASP A 211 0.52 51.80 3.44
CA ASP A 211 -0.02 50.69 4.22
C ASP A 211 -1.37 51.07 4.90
N SER A 212 -2.26 50.10 5.00
CA SER A 212 -3.56 50.30 5.66
C SER A 212 -3.39 50.42 7.18
N LEU A 213 -3.88 51.51 7.78
CA LEU A 213 -3.85 51.74 9.23
C LEU A 213 -4.58 50.64 10.03
N ARG A 214 -5.52 49.89 9.41
CA ARG A 214 -6.19 48.74 10.02
C ARG A 214 -5.26 47.58 10.29
N ARG A 215 -4.09 47.54 9.64
CA ARG A 215 -3.05 46.50 9.83
C ARG A 215 -2.00 46.86 10.86
N VAL A 216 -2.09 48.04 11.51
CA VAL A 216 -1.13 48.45 12.53
C VAL A 216 -1.18 47.48 13.72
N HIS A 217 -0.01 46.99 14.11
CA HIS A 217 0.18 46.16 15.30
C HIS A 217 0.46 47.04 16.50
N TRP A 218 -0.53 47.58 17.15
CA TRP A 218 -0.43 48.56 18.21
C TRP A 218 0.55 48.18 19.33
N ARG A 219 0.56 46.90 19.72
CA ARG A 219 1.49 46.42 20.78
C ARG A 219 2.96 46.46 20.34
N ALA A 220 3.25 46.11 19.09
CA ALA A 220 4.60 46.23 18.55
C ALA A 220 4.98 47.71 18.31
N THR A 221 4.02 48.52 17.85
CA THR A 221 4.21 49.98 17.70
C THR A 221 4.60 50.62 19.02
N ALA A 222 3.92 50.27 20.12
CA ALA A 222 4.25 50.80 21.46
C ALA A 222 5.63 50.32 21.99
N HIS A 223 6.11 49.17 21.52
CA HIS A 223 7.40 48.65 21.95
C HIS A 223 8.59 49.16 21.13
N HIS A 224 8.34 49.58 19.88
CA HIS A 224 9.39 50.03 18.96
C HIS A 224 9.37 51.53 18.68
N ASP A 225 8.51 52.31 19.32
CA ASP A 225 8.29 53.76 19.15
C ASP A 225 8.13 54.22 17.69
N ARG A 226 7.69 53.32 16.82
CA ARG A 226 7.39 53.57 15.40
C ARG A 226 6.25 52.69 14.94
N LEU A 227 5.46 53.18 13.98
CA LEU A 227 4.34 52.41 13.44
C LEU A 227 4.81 51.09 12.87
N MET A 228 4.29 50.00 13.42
CA MET A 228 4.56 48.65 12.98
C MET A 228 3.29 48.05 12.37
N VAL A 229 3.42 47.40 11.23
CA VAL A 229 2.31 46.78 10.49
C VAL A 229 2.44 45.25 10.55
N ARG A 230 1.32 44.58 10.74
CA ARG A 230 1.27 43.11 10.67
C ARG A 230 1.57 42.67 9.25
N GLU A 231 2.58 41.86 9.09
CA GLU A 231 2.86 41.13 7.86
C GLU A 231 2.16 39.81 7.94
N PHE A 232 1.17 39.62 7.07
CA PHE A 232 0.48 38.35 6.96
C PHE A 232 1.31 37.44 6.08
N ASP A 233 1.58 36.24 6.58
CA ASP A 233 2.24 35.22 5.79
C ASP A 233 1.39 34.94 4.57
N ARG A 234 1.90 35.21 3.39
CA ARG A 234 1.24 34.88 2.12
C ARG A 234 1.31 33.36 1.96
N GLU A 235 0.39 32.65 2.60
CA GLU A 235 0.24 31.25 2.20
C GLU A 235 -0.01 31.21 0.69
N PRO A 236 0.82 30.51 -0.07
CA PRO A 236 0.59 30.34 -1.49
C PRO A 236 -0.73 29.58 -1.66
N SER A 237 -1.81 30.32 -1.85
CA SER A 237 -3.15 29.78 -2.12
C SER A 237 -3.15 29.16 -3.51
N GLY A 238 -2.97 27.88 -3.58
CA GLY A 238 -3.03 27.14 -4.83
C GLY A 238 -3.24 25.69 -4.52
N ASP A 239 -4.50 25.31 -4.25
CA ASP A 239 -4.82 23.89 -4.15
C ASP A 239 -4.44 23.21 -5.45
N VAL A 240 -3.98 21.97 -5.35
CA VAL A 240 -3.54 21.14 -6.47
C VAL A 240 -4.53 20.01 -6.67
N TRP A 241 -4.98 19.84 -7.88
CA TRP A 241 -5.70 18.66 -8.29
C TRP A 241 -4.78 17.74 -9.07
N LEU A 242 -4.68 16.50 -8.64
CA LEU A 242 -4.03 15.42 -9.37
C LEU A 242 -5.12 14.65 -10.11
N VAL A 243 -5.09 14.69 -11.43
CA VAL A 243 -6.01 13.94 -12.29
C VAL A 243 -5.22 12.83 -12.96
N VAL A 244 -5.53 11.60 -12.62
CA VAL A 244 -4.83 10.41 -13.10
C VAL A 244 -5.74 9.64 -14.04
N ASP A 245 -5.27 9.48 -15.25
CA ASP A 245 -5.95 8.75 -16.30
C ASP A 245 -5.61 7.26 -16.22
N LEU A 246 -6.61 6.46 -15.87
CA LEU A 246 -6.54 5.00 -15.81
C LEU A 246 -7.50 4.34 -16.82
N ASP A 247 -7.78 5.02 -17.94
CA ASP A 247 -8.49 4.37 -19.04
C ASP A 247 -7.64 3.23 -19.60
N ALA A 248 -8.16 2.00 -19.58
CA ALA A 248 -7.47 0.81 -20.04
C ALA A 248 -7.10 0.87 -21.54
N GLU A 249 -7.84 1.65 -22.33
CA GLU A 249 -7.61 1.78 -23.76
C GLU A 249 -6.28 2.48 -24.08
N VAL A 250 -5.75 3.30 -23.17
CA VAL A 250 -4.52 4.06 -23.39
C VAL A 250 -3.33 3.53 -22.59
N GLN A 251 -3.53 2.55 -21.69
CA GLN A 251 -2.43 1.99 -20.89
C GLN A 251 -1.52 1.09 -21.74
N ALA A 252 -0.23 1.11 -21.43
CA ALA A 252 0.81 0.30 -22.05
C ALA A 252 1.71 -0.35 -21.00
N GLY A 253 2.49 -1.36 -21.40
CA GLY A 253 3.37 -2.08 -20.48
C GLY A 253 2.66 -3.15 -19.66
N GLN A 254 3.42 -3.82 -18.80
CA GLN A 254 2.92 -4.89 -17.94
C GLN A 254 3.49 -4.78 -16.53
N GLU A 255 2.72 -5.23 -15.55
CA GLU A 255 3.11 -5.31 -14.14
C GLU A 255 3.71 -3.99 -13.61
N ALA A 256 4.89 -4.06 -12.97
CA ALA A 256 5.55 -2.89 -12.37
C ALA A 256 6.04 -1.86 -13.41
N GLU A 257 6.21 -2.28 -14.66
CA GLU A 257 6.66 -1.44 -15.78
C GLU A 257 5.49 -0.98 -16.66
N ALA A 258 4.27 -0.96 -16.14
CA ALA A 258 3.11 -0.44 -16.86
C ALA A 258 2.95 1.07 -16.65
N THR A 259 2.38 1.77 -17.64
CA THR A 259 2.07 3.21 -17.55
C THR A 259 1.20 3.54 -16.35
N GLN A 260 0.26 2.66 -15.99
CA GLN A 260 -0.57 2.83 -14.78
C GLN A 260 0.26 2.89 -13.49
N GLU A 261 1.33 2.08 -13.38
CA GLU A 261 2.20 2.09 -12.20
C GLU A 261 3.02 3.39 -12.13
N TYR A 262 3.53 3.84 -13.27
CA TYR A 262 4.22 5.12 -13.37
C TYR A 262 3.30 6.29 -13.02
N ALA A 263 2.04 6.28 -13.52
CA ALA A 263 1.05 7.29 -13.19
C ALA A 263 0.76 7.34 -11.68
N VAL A 264 0.61 6.19 -11.05
CA VAL A 264 0.38 6.07 -9.61
C VAL A 264 1.59 6.54 -8.79
N ILE A 265 2.82 6.17 -9.19
CA ILE A 265 4.05 6.63 -8.53
C ILE A 265 4.19 8.15 -8.64
N LEU A 266 3.90 8.74 -9.80
CA LEU A 266 3.92 10.19 -10.01
C LEU A 266 2.90 10.89 -9.10
N ALA A 267 1.66 10.40 -9.07
CA ALA A 267 0.60 10.98 -8.24
C ALA A 267 0.95 10.87 -6.74
N ALA A 268 1.44 9.72 -6.29
CA ALA A 268 1.90 9.51 -4.91
C ALA A 268 3.07 10.43 -4.55
N SER A 269 4.02 10.60 -5.46
CA SER A 269 5.20 11.44 -5.29
C SER A 269 4.84 12.92 -5.17
N LEU A 270 3.94 13.41 -6.02
CA LEU A 270 3.43 14.78 -5.95
C LEU A 270 2.61 15.02 -4.68
N ALA A 271 1.74 14.09 -4.31
CA ALA A 271 0.97 14.18 -3.07
C ALA A 271 1.90 14.23 -1.85
N ALA A 272 2.93 13.39 -1.81
CA ALA A 272 3.94 13.39 -0.74
C ALA A 272 4.75 14.70 -0.71
N ARG A 273 5.14 15.25 -1.86
CA ARG A 273 5.82 16.53 -1.97
C ARG A 273 5.01 17.67 -1.35
N PHE A 274 3.70 17.78 -1.68
CA PHE A 274 2.83 18.86 -1.19
C PHE A 274 2.40 18.67 0.27
N ALA A 275 2.47 17.44 0.81
CA ALA A 275 2.18 17.18 2.22
C ALA A 275 3.34 17.57 3.16
N ARG A 276 4.56 17.73 2.63
CA ARG A 276 5.76 18.11 3.43
C ARG A 276 5.68 19.55 3.90
N GLU A 277 6.45 19.84 4.98
CA GLU A 277 6.51 21.16 5.65
C GLU A 277 7.09 22.20 4.73
N GLY A 278 7.19 22.51 3.77
CA GLY A 278 7.68 23.60 2.90
C GLY A 278 6.65 24.09 1.90
N GLU A 279 5.85 23.21 1.36
CA GLU A 279 4.92 23.59 0.31
C GLU A 279 3.45 23.64 0.77
N ARG A 280 3.05 22.87 1.79
CA ARG A 280 1.74 22.84 2.47
C ARG A 280 0.52 23.18 1.59
N ARG A 281 0.50 22.70 0.35
CA ARG A 281 -0.62 22.91 -0.56
C ARG A 281 -1.72 21.89 -0.27
N ALA A 282 -2.97 22.27 -0.38
CA ALA A 282 -4.07 21.32 -0.35
C ALA A 282 -4.06 20.49 -1.64
N VAL A 283 -4.15 19.18 -1.52
CA VAL A 283 -4.10 18.24 -2.65
C VAL A 283 -5.43 17.49 -2.75
N GLY A 284 -6.04 17.59 -3.93
CA GLY A 284 -7.16 16.76 -4.34
C GLY A 284 -6.71 15.68 -5.31
N LEU A 285 -7.48 14.63 -5.44
CA LEU A 285 -7.23 13.52 -6.35
C LEU A 285 -8.50 13.21 -7.15
N CYS A 286 -8.33 13.04 -8.45
CA CYS A 286 -9.32 12.45 -9.32
C CYS A 286 -8.70 11.26 -10.04
N LEU A 287 -9.30 10.09 -9.90
CA LEU A 287 -8.92 8.87 -10.61
C LEU A 287 -10.05 8.47 -11.55
N SER A 288 -9.76 8.19 -12.80
CA SER A 288 -10.57 7.33 -13.65
C SER A 288 -10.24 5.85 -13.35
N GLY A 289 -10.95 4.91 -13.98
CA GLY A 289 -10.65 3.48 -13.82
C GLY A 289 -11.78 2.69 -13.17
N GLN A 290 -11.49 1.49 -12.70
CA GLN A 290 -12.49 0.54 -12.20
C GLN A 290 -13.31 1.09 -11.01
N ARG A 291 -12.67 1.88 -10.17
CA ARG A 291 -13.32 2.59 -9.04
C ARG A 291 -12.98 4.06 -9.14
N PRO A 292 -13.83 4.86 -9.81
CA PRO A 292 -13.60 6.30 -9.89
C PRO A 292 -13.56 6.93 -8.50
N VAL A 293 -12.58 7.78 -8.26
CA VAL A 293 -12.38 8.46 -6.97
C VAL A 293 -12.26 9.95 -7.18
N LEU A 294 -13.00 10.72 -6.40
CA LEU A 294 -12.88 12.17 -6.35
C LEU A 294 -12.67 12.60 -4.89
N LEU A 295 -11.43 12.93 -4.53
CA LEU A 295 -11.06 13.44 -3.21
C LEU A 295 -10.84 14.94 -3.29
N SER A 296 -11.67 15.71 -2.61
CA SER A 296 -11.53 17.17 -2.53
C SER A 296 -10.19 17.56 -1.91
N PRO A 297 -9.60 18.72 -2.34
CA PRO A 297 -8.33 19.18 -1.81
C PRO A 297 -8.35 19.38 -0.30
N ALA A 298 -7.42 18.77 0.40
CA ALA A 298 -7.18 18.97 1.82
C ALA A 298 -5.67 18.95 2.11
N ARG A 299 -5.28 19.46 3.28
CA ARG A 299 -3.87 19.58 3.71
C ARG A 299 -3.51 18.52 4.75
N GLY A 300 -2.22 18.22 4.83
CA GLY A 300 -1.64 17.42 5.91
C GLY A 300 -1.58 15.93 5.65
N GLN A 301 -0.99 15.22 6.61
CA GLN A 301 -0.69 13.79 6.50
C GLN A 301 -1.93 12.92 6.31
N ALA A 302 -3.04 13.26 6.96
CA ALA A 302 -4.29 12.50 6.81
C ALA A 302 -4.78 12.46 5.35
N GLN A 303 -4.66 13.56 4.63
CA GLN A 303 -5.04 13.62 3.22
C GLN A 303 -4.06 12.81 2.35
N LEU A 304 -2.75 12.88 2.65
CA LEU A 304 -1.76 12.05 1.96
C LEU A 304 -2.13 10.56 2.05
N TRP A 305 -2.44 10.08 3.27
CA TRP A 305 -2.80 8.67 3.45
C TRP A 305 -4.08 8.29 2.72
N ARG A 306 -5.09 9.16 2.69
CA ARG A 306 -6.31 8.93 1.88
C ARG A 306 -6.01 8.83 0.38
N ILE A 307 -5.09 9.68 -0.12
CA ILE A 307 -4.64 9.63 -1.51
C ILE A 307 -3.88 8.33 -1.79
N LEU A 308 -2.93 7.96 -0.92
CA LEU A 308 -2.17 6.72 -1.07
C LEU A 308 -3.06 5.47 -1.02
N GLU A 309 -4.10 5.47 -0.17
CA GLU A 309 -5.09 4.39 -0.08
C GLU A 309 -5.90 4.26 -1.38
N ALA A 310 -6.38 5.38 -1.92
CA ALA A 310 -7.07 5.39 -3.20
C ALA A 310 -6.17 4.91 -4.34
N LEU A 311 -4.91 5.35 -4.35
CA LEU A 311 -3.91 4.92 -5.33
C LEU A 311 -3.51 3.45 -5.19
N ALA A 312 -3.49 2.90 -3.96
CA ALA A 312 -3.18 1.49 -3.71
C ALA A 312 -4.19 0.55 -4.40
N THR A 313 -5.46 0.94 -4.44
CA THR A 313 -6.55 0.14 -5.02
C THR A 313 -6.93 0.58 -6.45
N ALA A 314 -6.20 1.52 -7.02
CA ALA A 314 -6.49 2.05 -8.35
C ALA A 314 -6.12 1.04 -9.46
N GLU A 315 -7.10 0.64 -10.25
CA GLU A 315 -6.92 -0.26 -11.39
C GLU A 315 -7.53 0.34 -12.65
N PRO A 316 -6.93 0.11 -13.83
CA PRO A 316 -7.49 0.55 -15.09
C PRO A 316 -8.85 -0.08 -15.39
N ALA A 317 -9.70 0.68 -16.07
CA ALA A 317 -10.92 0.17 -16.69
C ALA A 317 -11.23 0.93 -17.97
N SER A 318 -11.82 0.26 -18.93
CA SER A 318 -12.30 0.89 -20.15
C SER A 318 -13.59 1.67 -19.90
N GLY A 319 -13.79 2.77 -20.60
CA GLY A 319 -15.10 3.38 -20.73
C GLY A 319 -15.21 4.89 -20.53
N ILE A 320 -14.25 5.56 -19.91
CA ILE A 320 -14.30 7.03 -19.74
C ILE A 320 -13.00 7.66 -20.24
N PRO A 321 -12.95 8.11 -21.52
CA PRO A 321 -11.83 8.87 -22.04
C PRO A 321 -11.55 10.13 -21.19
N LEU A 322 -10.28 10.55 -21.14
CA LEU A 322 -9.84 11.69 -20.34
C LEU A 322 -10.61 12.98 -20.70
N SER A 323 -11.01 13.17 -21.97
CA SER A 323 -11.82 14.30 -22.40
C SER A 323 -13.16 14.37 -21.66
N ILE A 324 -13.89 13.27 -21.62
CA ILE A 324 -15.19 13.16 -20.93
C ILE A 324 -15.00 13.29 -19.42
N LEU A 325 -13.96 12.66 -18.85
CA LEU A 325 -13.64 12.82 -17.43
C LEU A 325 -13.47 14.28 -17.05
N LEU A 326 -12.67 15.05 -17.82
CA LEU A 326 -12.42 16.47 -17.58
C LEU A 326 -13.67 17.32 -17.68
N GLU A 327 -14.57 17.04 -18.62
CA GLU A 327 -15.88 17.71 -18.72
C GLU A 327 -16.74 17.47 -17.48
N GLN A 328 -16.80 16.22 -17.00
CA GLN A 328 -17.59 15.83 -15.84
C GLN A 328 -17.08 16.45 -14.53
N ILE A 329 -15.75 16.42 -14.31
CA ILE A 329 -15.16 16.93 -13.06
C ILE A 329 -14.93 18.44 -13.10
N GLY A 330 -14.91 19.06 -14.28
CA GLY A 330 -14.60 20.48 -14.47
C GLY A 330 -15.32 21.44 -13.51
N PRO A 331 -16.63 21.28 -13.28
CA PRO A 331 -17.36 22.09 -12.29
C PRO A 331 -16.83 21.92 -10.86
N SER A 332 -16.36 20.74 -10.49
CA SER A 332 -15.88 20.40 -9.14
C SER A 332 -14.45 20.87 -8.86
N LEU A 333 -13.65 21.13 -9.92
CA LEU A 333 -12.27 21.56 -9.78
C LEU A 333 -12.11 22.98 -9.20
N GLY A 334 -13.17 23.81 -9.29
CA GLY A 334 -13.14 25.19 -8.81
C GLY A 334 -12.36 26.14 -9.71
N ASN A 335 -11.97 27.31 -9.16
CA ASN A 335 -11.29 28.37 -9.90
C ASN A 335 -9.91 28.65 -9.29
N GLY A 336 -8.95 29.06 -10.13
CA GLY A 336 -7.62 29.48 -9.66
C GLY A 336 -6.77 28.35 -9.08
N ARG A 337 -6.99 27.12 -9.49
CA ARG A 337 -6.31 25.92 -9.01
C ARG A 337 -5.18 25.48 -9.95
N THR A 338 -4.22 24.76 -9.43
CA THR A 338 -3.26 24.02 -10.25
C THR A 338 -3.86 22.64 -10.56
N ILE A 339 -3.85 22.25 -11.82
CA ILE A 339 -4.36 20.94 -12.26
C ILE A 339 -3.21 20.18 -12.88
N VAL A 340 -2.83 19.05 -12.29
CA VAL A 340 -1.80 18.17 -12.84
C VAL A 340 -2.49 16.95 -13.45
N LEU A 341 -2.37 16.83 -14.77
CA LEU A 341 -2.89 15.70 -15.53
C LEU A 341 -1.78 14.70 -15.71
N ILE A 342 -2.04 13.44 -15.40
CA ILE A 342 -1.11 12.32 -15.58
C ILE A 342 -1.79 11.33 -16.51
N THR A 343 -1.32 11.23 -17.75
CA THR A 343 -1.99 10.44 -18.79
C THR A 343 -1.00 9.84 -19.80
N PRO A 344 -1.22 8.59 -20.24
CA PRO A 344 -0.57 8.03 -21.41
C PRO A 344 -1.32 8.33 -22.72
N SER A 345 -2.47 9.00 -22.67
CA SER A 345 -3.29 9.29 -23.84
C SER A 345 -2.59 10.25 -24.81
N GLN A 346 -2.50 9.87 -26.06
CA GLN A 346 -1.98 10.67 -27.16
C GLN A 346 -3.09 11.40 -27.93
N ASP A 347 -4.36 11.15 -27.61
CA ASP A 347 -5.50 11.81 -28.24
C ASP A 347 -5.58 13.28 -27.82
N PRO A 348 -5.50 14.25 -28.78
CA PRO A 348 -5.57 15.67 -28.46
C PRO A 348 -6.95 16.13 -27.95
N ALA A 349 -8.00 15.32 -28.06
CA ALA A 349 -9.38 15.71 -27.71
C ALA A 349 -9.50 16.16 -26.25
N TRP A 350 -8.68 15.65 -25.32
CA TRP A 350 -8.72 16.05 -23.93
C TRP A 350 -8.17 17.46 -23.65
N VAL A 351 -7.52 18.09 -24.63
CA VAL A 351 -7.03 19.49 -24.47
C VAL A 351 -8.18 20.49 -24.51
N ALA A 352 -9.20 20.23 -25.32
CA ALA A 352 -10.35 21.16 -25.46
C ALA A 352 -11.08 21.43 -24.13
N PRO A 353 -11.41 20.45 -23.27
CA PRO A 353 -12.02 20.68 -21.95
C PRO A 353 -11.15 21.50 -20.97
N LEU A 354 -9.84 21.60 -21.19
CA LEU A 354 -8.97 22.45 -20.35
C LEU A 354 -9.13 23.94 -20.61
N LEU A 355 -9.51 24.35 -21.81
CA LEU A 355 -9.62 25.76 -22.19
C LEU A 355 -10.63 26.52 -21.29
N PRO A 356 -11.86 26.05 -21.08
CA PRO A 356 -12.76 26.69 -20.14
C PRO A 356 -12.26 26.66 -18.68
N LEU A 357 -11.48 25.68 -18.28
CA LEU A 357 -10.85 25.65 -16.97
C LEU A 357 -9.76 26.72 -16.84
N MET A 358 -8.96 26.92 -17.89
CA MET A 358 -7.95 27.98 -17.95
C MET A 358 -8.60 29.37 -17.91
N ALA A 359 -9.72 29.57 -18.60
CA ALA A 359 -10.49 30.81 -18.55
C ALA A 359 -11.00 31.15 -17.12
N ARG A 360 -11.15 30.11 -16.26
CA ARG A 360 -11.47 30.27 -14.83
C ARG A 360 -10.23 30.50 -13.95
N GLY A 361 -9.04 30.73 -14.57
CA GLY A 361 -7.78 30.99 -13.88
C GLY A 361 -7.07 29.72 -13.39
N ASN A 362 -7.52 28.52 -13.77
CA ASN A 362 -6.79 27.29 -13.45
C ASN A 362 -5.54 27.18 -14.31
N ALA A 363 -4.50 26.60 -13.73
CA ALA A 363 -3.20 26.38 -14.38
C ALA A 363 -2.97 24.86 -14.59
N PRO A 364 -3.33 24.31 -15.74
CA PRO A 364 -3.06 22.91 -16.06
C PRO A 364 -1.58 22.68 -16.36
N THR A 365 -1.09 21.50 -16.02
CA THR A 365 0.21 20.95 -16.38
C THR A 365 0.01 19.50 -16.79
N ALA A 366 0.58 19.06 -17.88
CA ALA A 366 0.45 17.70 -18.38
C ALA A 366 1.73 16.89 -18.10
N MET A 367 1.58 15.74 -17.43
CA MET A 367 2.58 14.69 -17.35
C MET A 367 2.21 13.58 -18.30
N LEU A 368 2.91 13.52 -19.42
CA LEU A 368 2.64 12.62 -20.52
C LEU A 368 3.51 11.38 -20.38
N LEU A 369 2.88 10.24 -20.19
CA LEU A 369 3.57 8.95 -20.18
C LEU A 369 3.72 8.50 -21.65
N ASP A 370 4.95 8.37 -22.12
CA ASP A 370 5.21 7.94 -23.49
C ASP A 370 4.94 6.44 -23.66
N ALA A 371 3.68 6.10 -23.91
CA ALA A 371 3.22 4.72 -24.04
C ALA A 371 3.93 3.93 -25.13
N THR A 372 4.58 4.60 -26.09
CA THR A 372 5.34 3.94 -27.17
C THR A 372 6.66 3.35 -26.69
N THR A 373 7.19 3.82 -25.57
CA THR A 373 8.44 3.33 -24.96
C THR A 373 8.23 2.10 -24.07
N PHE A 374 6.99 1.80 -23.68
CA PHE A 374 6.66 0.67 -22.80
C PHE A 374 6.53 -0.65 -23.59
N THR A 375 6.67 -1.77 -22.91
CA THR A 375 6.59 -3.10 -23.54
C THR A 375 5.45 -3.92 -22.90
N PRO A 376 4.39 -4.28 -23.65
CA PRO A 376 4.13 -3.94 -25.05
C PRO A 376 3.82 -2.44 -25.22
N PRO A 377 4.23 -1.84 -26.35
CA PRO A 377 3.96 -0.44 -26.62
C PRO A 377 2.51 -0.21 -27.03
N ARG A 378 2.04 1.02 -26.85
CA ARG A 378 0.74 1.49 -27.34
C ARG A 378 0.84 2.91 -27.90
N GLY A 379 0.02 3.24 -28.89
CA GLY A 379 -0.01 4.53 -29.54
C GLY A 379 0.89 4.61 -30.78
N GLU A 380 0.91 5.78 -31.41
CA GLU A 380 1.66 6.03 -32.63
C GLU A 380 2.97 6.78 -32.35
N GLN A 381 4.05 6.36 -32.97
CA GLN A 381 5.32 7.08 -32.92
C GLN A 381 5.16 8.48 -33.53
N GLY A 382 5.52 9.51 -32.74
CA GLY A 382 5.42 10.90 -33.20
C GLY A 382 4.12 11.61 -32.83
N ALA A 383 3.03 10.93 -32.45
CA ALA A 383 1.78 11.56 -32.02
C ALA A 383 1.99 12.44 -30.77
N LEU A 384 2.86 12.02 -29.86
CA LEU A 384 3.23 12.78 -28.68
C LEU A 384 3.90 14.11 -28.99
N VAL A 385 4.66 14.21 -30.10
CA VAL A 385 5.30 15.45 -30.55
C VAL A 385 4.24 16.46 -30.99
N GLY A 386 3.24 16.01 -31.74
CA GLY A 386 2.10 16.82 -32.15
C GLY A 386 1.29 17.33 -30.94
N LEU A 387 0.97 16.44 -30.01
CA LEU A 387 0.27 16.79 -28.77
C LEU A 387 1.05 17.82 -27.93
N ARG A 388 2.36 17.65 -27.77
CA ARG A 388 3.20 18.65 -27.09
C ARG A 388 3.22 20.00 -27.81
N GLY A 389 3.24 20.00 -29.13
CA GLY A 389 3.10 21.23 -29.92
C GLY A 389 1.79 21.97 -29.64
N LEU A 390 0.67 21.22 -29.59
CA LEU A 390 -0.64 21.77 -29.25
C LEU A 390 -0.68 22.33 -27.82
N LEU A 391 -0.15 21.60 -26.85
CA LEU A 391 -0.05 22.05 -25.46
C LEU A 391 0.79 23.33 -25.33
N ALA A 392 1.91 23.41 -26.03
CA ALA A 392 2.79 24.58 -26.05
C ALA A 392 2.07 25.80 -26.66
N GLN A 393 1.30 25.63 -27.74
CA GLN A 393 0.45 26.70 -28.32
C GLN A 393 -0.57 27.23 -27.30
N GLN A 394 -1.13 26.35 -26.48
CA GLN A 394 -2.07 26.73 -25.42
C GLN A 394 -1.36 27.17 -24.12
N ARG A 395 -0.03 27.28 -24.11
CA ARG A 395 0.80 27.62 -22.92
C ARG A 395 0.61 26.67 -21.75
N ILE A 396 0.36 25.40 -22.02
CA ILE A 396 0.24 24.34 -21.04
C ILE A 396 1.60 23.65 -20.91
N PRO A 397 2.29 23.75 -19.75
CA PRO A 397 3.54 23.04 -19.53
C PRO A 397 3.33 21.52 -19.64
N SER A 398 4.26 20.83 -20.28
CA SER A 398 4.20 19.38 -20.43
C SER A 398 5.55 18.73 -20.15
N TYR A 399 5.52 17.62 -19.41
CA TYR A 399 6.66 16.79 -19.07
C TYR A 399 6.44 15.41 -19.67
N VAL A 400 7.45 14.84 -20.34
CA VAL A 400 7.38 13.50 -20.91
C VAL A 400 8.14 12.53 -20.03
N ILE A 401 7.51 11.39 -19.74
CA ILE A 401 8.03 10.33 -18.91
C ILE A 401 8.00 9.04 -19.71
N ALA A 402 9.19 8.52 -20.02
CA ALA A 402 9.38 7.28 -20.74
C ALA A 402 9.58 6.10 -19.79
N GLN A 403 9.49 4.88 -20.28
CA GLN A 403 9.89 3.68 -19.54
C GLN A 403 11.34 3.81 -19.07
N GLY A 404 11.63 3.35 -17.84
CA GLY A 404 12.95 3.48 -17.24
C GLY A 404 13.22 4.86 -16.63
N PHE A 405 12.20 5.72 -16.48
CA PHE A 405 12.36 6.99 -15.78
C PHE A 405 12.95 6.76 -14.38
N PRO A 406 14.05 7.47 -13.99
CA PRO A 406 14.77 7.23 -12.77
C PRO A 406 13.99 7.78 -11.55
N PHE A 407 13.06 7.02 -11.04
CA PHE A 407 12.39 7.34 -9.78
C PHE A 407 13.36 7.13 -8.62
N GLN A 408 13.86 8.20 -8.02
CA GLN A 408 14.66 8.12 -6.80
C GLN A 408 13.72 7.89 -5.61
N PRO A 409 13.86 6.79 -4.85
CA PRO A 409 12.97 6.53 -3.72
C PRO A 409 13.03 7.66 -2.70
N LEU A 410 11.87 8.07 -2.19
CA LEU A 410 11.80 8.96 -1.03
C LEU A 410 12.26 8.21 0.20
N ASP A 411 13.11 8.84 1.02
CA ASP A 411 13.36 8.37 2.38
C ASP A 411 12.02 8.21 3.10
N ARG A 412 11.85 7.10 3.76
CA ARG A 412 10.67 6.52 4.41
C ARG A 412 9.54 7.51 4.73
N ILE A 413 8.33 7.22 4.26
CA ILE A 413 7.12 7.93 4.66
C ILE A 413 6.75 7.42 6.06
N ARG A 414 7.02 8.21 7.11
CA ARG A 414 6.70 7.87 8.49
C ARG A 414 5.22 8.09 8.78
N ARG A 415 4.54 7.10 9.35
CA ARG A 415 3.18 7.23 9.82
C ARG A 415 3.18 7.53 11.31
N GLN A 416 2.68 8.69 11.71
CA GLN A 416 2.44 9.01 13.10
C GLN A 416 1.09 8.43 13.53
N ARG A 417 1.12 7.50 14.48
CA ARG A 417 -0.09 6.94 15.10
C ARG A 417 -0.23 7.48 16.51
N ARG A 418 -1.41 8.03 16.82
CA ARG A 418 -1.73 8.42 18.17
C ARG A 418 -2.15 7.17 18.95
N VAL A 419 -1.35 6.77 19.93
CA VAL A 419 -1.63 5.66 20.82
C VAL A 419 -2.00 6.23 22.19
N PHE A 420 -3.15 5.81 22.71
CA PHE A 420 -3.56 6.14 24.07
C PHE A 420 -2.99 5.08 25.01
N LYS A 421 -2.10 5.47 25.92
CA LYS A 421 -1.51 4.57 26.90
C LYS A 421 -1.94 5.00 28.30
N THR A 422 -2.48 4.05 29.07
CA THR A 422 -2.81 4.28 30.48
C THR A 422 -1.55 4.12 31.32
N LEU A 423 -1.19 5.13 32.10
CA LEU A 423 -0.04 5.07 33.00
C LEU A 423 -0.33 4.12 34.15
N PRO A 424 0.51 3.11 34.41
CA PRO A 424 0.37 2.24 35.58
C PRO A 424 0.49 3.06 36.88
N GLY A 425 -0.48 2.93 37.75
CA GLY A 425 -0.49 3.58 39.07
C GLY A 425 -1.34 4.85 39.21
N THR A 426 -1.60 5.58 38.13
CA THR A 426 -2.42 6.81 38.18
C THR A 426 -3.74 6.72 37.40
N GLY A 427 -3.94 5.70 36.57
CA GLY A 427 -5.10 5.57 35.68
C GLY A 427 -5.22 6.67 34.62
N ARG A 428 -4.28 7.57 34.52
CA ARG A 428 -4.29 8.68 33.56
C ARG A 428 -3.98 8.16 32.15
N VAL A 429 -4.85 8.49 31.20
CA VAL A 429 -4.63 8.20 29.78
C VAL A 429 -3.78 9.33 29.21
N ILE A 430 -2.60 9.00 28.73
CA ILE A 430 -1.75 9.92 27.97
C ILE A 430 -1.81 9.57 26.49
N GLN A 431 -1.90 10.59 25.66
CA GLN A 431 -1.79 10.47 24.22
C GLN A 431 -0.30 10.53 23.87
N MET A 432 0.24 9.45 23.30
CA MET A 432 1.60 9.41 22.76
C MET A 432 1.52 9.33 21.24
N GLU A 433 2.32 10.13 20.56
CA GLU A 433 2.58 9.95 19.14
C GLU A 433 3.71 8.94 19.01
N VAL A 434 3.39 7.76 18.49
CA VAL A 434 4.38 6.71 18.21
C VAL A 434 4.66 6.77 16.71
N GLU A 435 5.91 6.99 16.35
CA GLU A 435 6.38 6.80 14.98
C GLU A 435 6.55 5.30 14.76
N GLU A 436 5.72 4.72 13.89
CA GLU A 436 5.95 3.37 13.38
C GLU A 436 7.03 3.48 12.30
N GLU A 437 8.25 3.09 12.63
CA GLU A 437 9.29 2.79 11.65
C GLU A 437 8.98 1.41 11.04
N VAL A 438 8.92 1.37 9.72
CA VAL A 438 8.90 0.14 8.94
C VAL A 438 10.30 -0.21 8.47
#